data_bbd083939a7f48698139ae2f2b7c8609
#
_entry.id   bbd083939a7f48698139ae2f2b7c8609
#
_cell.length_a   1.000
_cell.length_b   1.000
_cell.length_c   1.000
_cell.angle_alpha   90.00
_cell.angle_beta   90.00
_cell.angle_gamma   90.00
#
_symmetry.space_group_name_H-M   'P 1'
#
loop_
_entity.id
_entity.type
_entity.pdbx_description
1 polymer ?
#
loop_
_entity_poly.entity_id
_entity_poly.type
_entity_poly.pdbx_seq_one_letter_code
_entity_poly.pdbx_strand_id
1 'polypeptide(L)'
;AVIYSGNTENYGYGNATSALSEKTSYAASLVSKKSRAPLVFVGANDGMLHAFKASDGSEQFAFIPSAIFPKLSALTSVDYSHQYYVDGSSVIGDAYINGWKTILLGATGAGAKSVFALDVTSTVSFNTSNILWEFDDDADLGFTISKSAIVRLSNGKWVALVPNGYGSSKSFPIQSFIKG
;
A
#
# COMPACT_ATOMS: atom_id res chain seq x y z
N ALA A 1 2.93 -9.93 -5.94
CA ALA A 1 3.57 -9.89 -4.62
C ALA A 1 2.56 -10.23 -3.54
N VAL A 2 2.99 -10.98 -2.54
CA VAL A 2 2.17 -11.35 -1.39
C VAL A 2 2.72 -10.68 -0.15
N ILE A 3 1.87 -10.06 0.66
CA ILE A 3 2.27 -9.46 1.92
C ILE A 3 1.27 -9.81 3.03
N TYR A 4 1.79 -10.07 4.20
CA TYR A 4 1.03 -10.45 5.39
C TYR A 4 0.89 -9.26 6.34
N SER A 5 -0.32 -8.98 6.77
CA SER A 5 -0.61 -7.99 7.79
C SER A 5 -0.82 -8.68 9.14
N GLY A 6 0.25 -8.91 9.86
CA GLY A 6 0.20 -9.49 11.19
C GLY A 6 -0.41 -8.57 12.25
N ASN A 7 -0.63 -9.13 13.43
CA ASN A 7 -1.31 -8.44 14.52
C ASN A 7 -0.37 -7.74 15.49
N THR A 8 0.89 -8.18 15.53
CA THR A 8 1.83 -7.82 16.60
C THR A 8 3.17 -7.35 16.05
N GLU A 9 3.28 -7.12 14.74
CA GLU A 9 4.53 -6.66 14.18
C GLU A 9 4.86 -5.27 14.72
N ASN A 10 6.01 -5.22 15.35
CA ASN A 10 6.67 -3.97 15.73
C ASN A 10 7.62 -3.60 14.58
N TYR A 11 7.21 -2.67 13.74
CA TYR A 11 8.02 -2.20 12.60
C TYR A 11 9.26 -1.40 13.02
N GLY A 12 9.78 -1.65 14.22
CA GLY A 12 10.99 -1.03 14.75
C GLY A 12 10.78 0.36 15.34
N TYR A 13 9.58 0.91 15.21
CA TYR A 13 9.30 2.28 15.66
C TYR A 13 9.38 2.45 17.18
N GLY A 14 9.08 1.42 17.95
CA GLY A 14 9.16 1.45 19.42
C GLY A 14 10.55 1.79 19.97
N ASN A 15 11.60 1.65 19.19
CA ASN A 15 12.98 1.96 19.53
C ASN A 15 13.45 3.33 18.97
N ALA A 16 12.62 4.03 18.19
CA ALA A 16 12.97 5.32 17.64
C ALA A 16 13.02 6.38 18.74
N THR A 17 13.94 7.31 18.62
CA THR A 17 14.09 8.49 19.50
C THR A 17 13.05 9.59 19.22
N SER A 18 11.91 9.20 18.68
CA SER A 18 10.79 10.08 18.36
C SER A 18 10.16 10.69 19.62
N ALA A 19 9.33 11.71 19.41
CA ALA A 19 8.61 12.35 20.48
C ALA A 19 7.94 11.30 21.40
N LEU A 20 8.10 11.43 22.70
CA LEU A 20 7.63 10.47 23.71
C LEU A 20 6.13 10.16 23.56
N SER A 21 5.33 11.15 23.15
CA SER A 21 3.90 11.00 22.89
C SER A 21 3.59 9.99 21.78
N GLU A 22 4.32 10.03 20.64
CA GLU A 22 4.13 9.06 19.57
C GLU A 22 4.53 7.65 20.01
N LYS A 23 5.65 7.52 20.72
CA LYS A 23 6.13 6.24 21.22
C LYS A 23 5.14 5.57 22.16
N THR A 24 4.57 6.31 23.11
CA THR A 24 3.58 5.80 24.06
C THR A 24 2.29 5.42 23.36
N SER A 25 1.81 6.26 22.43
CA SER A 25 0.59 5.98 21.66
C SER A 25 0.77 4.78 20.71
N TYR A 26 2.00 4.55 20.19
CA TYR A 26 2.29 3.39 19.35
C TYR A 26 2.18 2.08 20.14
N ALA A 27 2.72 2.04 21.36
CA ALA A 27 2.57 0.87 22.21
C ALA A 27 1.10 0.51 22.47
N ALA A 28 0.25 1.52 22.72
CA ALA A 28 -1.19 1.33 22.86
C ALA A 28 -1.85 0.83 21.56
N SER A 29 -1.42 1.35 20.41
CA SER A 29 -1.88 0.88 19.10
C SER A 29 -1.53 -0.59 18.85
N LEU A 30 -0.33 -1.04 19.21
CA LEU A 30 0.05 -2.45 19.10
C LEU A 30 -0.85 -3.35 19.95
N VAL A 31 -1.20 -2.91 21.16
CA VAL A 31 -2.15 -3.63 22.01
C VAL A 31 -3.53 -3.73 21.36
N SER A 32 -4.03 -2.63 20.79
CA SER A 32 -5.36 -2.61 20.13
C SER A 32 -5.43 -3.51 18.89
N LYS A 33 -4.31 -3.70 18.19
CA LYS A 33 -4.21 -4.59 17.03
C LYS A 33 -4.13 -6.07 17.37
N LYS A 34 -3.91 -6.42 18.63
CA LYS A 34 -3.64 -7.80 19.04
C LYS A 34 -4.74 -8.79 18.69
N SER A 35 -6.00 -8.32 18.68
CA SER A 35 -7.17 -9.13 18.33
C SER A 35 -7.60 -9.01 16.86
N ARG A 36 -6.87 -8.22 16.06
CA ARG A 36 -7.19 -8.01 14.65
C ARG A 36 -6.91 -9.29 13.86
N ALA A 37 -7.85 -9.71 13.01
CA ALA A 37 -7.62 -10.84 12.12
C ALA A 37 -6.51 -10.49 11.09
N PRO A 38 -5.49 -11.34 10.92
CA PRO A 38 -4.46 -11.13 9.90
C PRO A 38 -5.03 -11.27 8.50
N LEU A 39 -4.55 -10.42 7.58
CA LEU A 39 -4.85 -10.50 6.15
C LEU A 39 -3.60 -10.80 5.33
N VAL A 40 -3.81 -11.49 4.22
CA VAL A 40 -2.82 -11.68 3.15
C VAL A 40 -3.26 -10.85 1.96
N PHE A 41 -2.37 -10.00 1.48
CA PHE A 41 -2.63 -9.17 0.31
C PHE A 41 -1.82 -9.69 -0.88
N VAL A 42 -2.46 -9.77 -2.04
CA VAL A 42 -1.82 -10.23 -3.28
C VAL A 42 -2.31 -9.42 -4.46
N GLY A 43 -1.37 -8.86 -5.22
CA GLY A 43 -1.66 -8.28 -6.52
C GLY A 43 -1.76 -9.38 -7.58
N ALA A 44 -2.69 -9.22 -8.52
CA ALA A 44 -2.95 -10.21 -9.55
C ALA A 44 -3.13 -9.58 -10.94
N ASN A 45 -3.01 -10.42 -11.96
CA ASN A 45 -3.16 -10.01 -13.36
C ASN A 45 -4.61 -10.08 -13.86
N ASP A 46 -5.56 -10.14 -12.95
CA ASP A 46 -6.98 -9.86 -13.19
C ASP A 46 -7.34 -8.39 -13.00
N GLY A 47 -6.36 -7.57 -12.61
CA GLY A 47 -6.50 -6.13 -12.42
C GLY A 47 -6.68 -5.70 -10.97
N MET A 48 -6.59 -6.60 -10.00
CA MET A 48 -6.94 -6.32 -8.61
C MET A 48 -5.79 -6.58 -7.63
N LEU A 49 -5.83 -5.83 -6.52
CA LEU A 49 -5.18 -6.20 -5.28
C LEU A 49 -6.23 -6.88 -4.39
N HIS A 50 -6.05 -8.15 -4.10
CA HIS A 50 -6.93 -8.93 -3.25
C HIS A 50 -6.47 -8.92 -1.79
N ALA A 51 -7.41 -8.99 -0.87
CA ALA A 51 -7.19 -9.17 0.55
C ALA A 51 -7.93 -10.40 1.07
N PHE A 52 -7.19 -11.38 1.55
CA PHE A 52 -7.73 -12.64 2.06
C PHE A 52 -7.50 -12.78 3.56
N LYS A 53 -8.43 -13.38 4.29
CA LYS A 53 -8.17 -13.81 5.66
C LYS A 53 -7.07 -14.86 5.69
N ALA A 54 -6.08 -14.66 6.55
CA ALA A 54 -5.01 -15.65 6.71
C ALA A 54 -5.49 -16.95 7.35
N SER A 55 -6.65 -16.95 8.03
CA SER A 55 -7.18 -18.11 8.74
C SER A 55 -7.80 -19.17 7.82
N ASP A 56 -8.47 -18.75 6.76
CA ASP A 56 -9.29 -19.63 5.91
C ASP A 56 -9.22 -19.33 4.41
N GLY A 57 -8.47 -18.28 4.03
CA GLY A 57 -8.33 -17.87 2.63
C GLY A 57 -9.56 -17.17 2.03
N SER A 58 -10.60 -16.88 2.84
CA SER A 58 -11.76 -16.15 2.32
C SER A 58 -11.41 -14.71 1.97
N GLU A 59 -11.86 -14.26 0.80
CA GLU A 59 -11.66 -12.88 0.35
C GLU A 59 -12.46 -11.91 1.20
N GLN A 60 -11.82 -10.83 1.64
CA GLN A 60 -12.45 -9.77 2.41
C GLN A 60 -12.83 -8.58 1.51
N PHE A 61 -11.93 -8.22 0.60
CA PHE A 61 -12.17 -7.20 -0.42
C PHE A 61 -11.15 -7.36 -1.55
N ALA A 62 -11.47 -6.73 -2.67
CA ALA A 62 -10.53 -6.46 -3.75
C ALA A 62 -10.52 -4.97 -4.09
N PHE A 63 -9.38 -4.46 -4.51
CA PHE A 63 -9.18 -3.07 -4.90
C PHE A 63 -8.60 -3.02 -6.31
N ILE A 64 -9.23 -2.21 -7.18
CA ILE A 64 -8.75 -1.95 -8.54
C ILE A 64 -8.14 -0.56 -8.57
N PRO A 65 -6.82 -0.40 -8.79
CA PRO A 65 -6.23 0.92 -8.99
C PRO A 65 -6.81 1.63 -10.23
N SER A 66 -7.03 2.94 -10.13
CA SER A 66 -7.65 3.73 -11.21
C SER A 66 -6.88 3.63 -12.53
N ALA A 67 -5.54 3.60 -12.48
CA ALA A 67 -4.67 3.44 -13.64
C ALA A 67 -4.87 2.12 -14.40
N ILE A 68 -5.55 1.13 -13.80
CA ILE A 68 -5.83 -0.17 -14.40
C ILE A 68 -7.17 -0.19 -15.15
N PHE A 69 -8.13 0.66 -14.80
CA PHE A 69 -9.46 0.67 -15.43
C PHE A 69 -9.45 0.66 -16.96
N PRO A 70 -8.63 1.48 -17.65
CA PRO A 70 -8.62 1.50 -19.12
C PRO A 70 -8.22 0.18 -19.77
N LYS A 71 -7.55 -0.69 -19.02
CA LYS A 71 -7.02 -1.98 -19.50
C LYS A 71 -7.95 -3.17 -19.24
N LEU A 72 -8.93 -3.03 -18.36
CA LEU A 72 -9.77 -4.17 -17.90
C LEU A 72 -10.55 -4.81 -19.04
N SER A 73 -10.98 -4.04 -20.04
CA SER A 73 -11.70 -4.57 -21.20
C SER A 73 -10.91 -5.62 -21.99
N ALA A 74 -9.58 -5.54 -21.97
CA ALA A 74 -8.73 -6.52 -22.63
C ALA A 74 -8.89 -7.93 -22.05
N LEU A 75 -9.23 -8.06 -20.76
CA LEU A 75 -9.43 -9.37 -20.10
C LEU A 75 -10.62 -10.16 -20.67
N THR A 76 -11.55 -9.49 -21.35
CA THR A 76 -12.73 -10.12 -21.96
C THR A 76 -12.57 -10.37 -23.46
N SER A 77 -11.42 -10.02 -24.05
CA SER A 77 -11.15 -10.24 -25.47
C SER A 77 -10.95 -11.72 -25.77
N VAL A 78 -11.53 -12.18 -26.87
CA VAL A 78 -11.30 -13.56 -27.37
C VAL A 78 -9.86 -13.76 -27.86
N ASP A 79 -9.19 -12.67 -28.25
CA ASP A 79 -7.80 -12.66 -28.69
C ASP A 79 -6.86 -12.16 -27.59
N TYR A 80 -7.22 -12.39 -26.31
CA TYR A 80 -6.42 -11.92 -25.18
C TYR A 80 -4.99 -12.46 -25.23
N SER A 81 -4.03 -11.55 -25.19
CA SER A 81 -2.64 -11.86 -24.89
C SER A 81 -2.30 -11.39 -23.48
N HIS A 82 -1.49 -12.17 -22.78
CA HIS A 82 -1.12 -11.89 -21.40
C HIS A 82 -0.56 -10.46 -21.22
N GLN A 83 -1.10 -9.74 -20.24
CA GLN A 83 -0.66 -8.40 -19.82
C GLN A 83 -0.46 -8.38 -18.32
N TYR A 84 0.47 -7.51 -17.86
CA TYR A 84 0.60 -7.21 -16.46
C TYR A 84 -0.46 -6.19 -16.04
N TYR A 85 -0.98 -6.33 -14.80
CA TYR A 85 -1.97 -5.43 -14.20
C TYR A 85 -1.49 -4.97 -12.83
N VAL A 86 -1.82 -5.65 -11.72
CA VAL A 86 -1.32 -5.33 -10.39
C VAL A 86 -0.19 -6.30 -10.05
N ASP A 87 1.00 -6.02 -10.57
CA ASP A 87 2.17 -6.90 -10.53
C ASP A 87 3.28 -6.38 -9.60
N GLY A 88 3.11 -5.17 -9.06
CA GLY A 88 4.10 -4.54 -8.19
C GLY A 88 4.17 -5.14 -6.79
N SER A 89 5.30 -4.92 -6.15
CA SER A 89 5.49 -5.30 -4.75
C SER A 89 4.75 -4.35 -3.82
N SER A 90 3.93 -4.89 -2.93
CA SER A 90 3.30 -4.12 -1.86
C SER A 90 4.16 -4.13 -0.59
N VAL A 91 3.97 -3.11 0.24
CA VAL A 91 4.61 -2.95 1.55
C VAL A 91 3.55 -2.62 2.58
N ILE A 92 3.65 -3.21 3.77
CA ILE A 92 2.83 -2.82 4.92
C ILE A 92 3.72 -2.19 5.99
N GLY A 93 3.22 -1.12 6.60
CA GLY A 93 3.85 -0.47 7.74
C GLY A 93 2.85 0.37 8.51
N ASP A 94 3.21 0.71 9.74
CA ASP A 94 2.42 1.63 10.54
C ASP A 94 2.91 3.07 10.36
N ALA A 95 1.97 4.02 10.28
CA ALA A 95 2.25 5.44 10.21
C ALA A 95 1.30 6.22 11.12
N TYR A 96 1.77 7.33 11.70
CA TYR A 96 0.95 8.22 12.50
C TYR A 96 0.33 9.30 11.61
N ILE A 97 -0.96 9.13 11.31
CA ILE A 97 -1.75 10.04 10.46
C ILE A 97 -3.05 10.33 11.21
N ASN A 98 -3.06 11.38 12.03
CA ASN A 98 -4.19 11.67 12.94
C ASN A 98 -4.59 10.46 13.79
N GLY A 99 -3.59 9.71 14.27
CA GLY A 99 -3.71 8.42 14.91
C GLY A 99 -2.86 7.36 14.19
N TRP A 100 -2.58 6.25 14.87
CA TRP A 100 -1.83 5.15 14.27
C TRP A 100 -2.69 4.38 13.28
N LYS A 101 -2.17 4.23 12.06
CA LYS A 101 -2.78 3.49 10.97
C LYS A 101 -1.83 2.44 10.44
N THR A 102 -2.36 1.31 10.04
CA THR A 102 -1.62 0.33 9.24
C THR A 102 -1.87 0.66 7.77
N ILE A 103 -0.82 0.97 7.05
CA ILE A 103 -0.86 1.40 5.65
C ILE A 103 -0.33 0.28 4.77
N LEU A 104 -1.09 -0.05 3.73
CA LEU A 104 -0.57 -0.79 2.60
C LEU A 104 -0.18 0.21 1.51
N LEU A 105 1.07 0.17 1.12
CA LEU A 105 1.59 0.90 -0.03
C LEU A 105 1.78 -0.10 -1.16
N GLY A 106 0.99 0.04 -2.20
CA GLY A 106 0.97 -0.86 -3.35
C GLY A 106 1.46 -0.18 -4.62
N ALA A 107 1.83 -0.99 -5.59
CA ALA A 107 2.30 -0.55 -6.89
C ALA A 107 1.74 -1.46 -7.99
N THR A 108 1.52 -0.90 -9.17
CA THR A 108 1.04 -1.67 -10.33
C THR A 108 2.16 -2.41 -11.07
N GLY A 109 3.42 -2.15 -10.69
CA GLY A 109 4.57 -2.83 -11.29
C GLY A 109 4.70 -2.57 -12.78
N ALA A 110 4.78 -3.64 -13.57
CA ALA A 110 4.79 -3.56 -15.03
C ALA A 110 3.40 -3.29 -15.64
N GLY A 111 2.34 -3.31 -14.83
CA GLY A 111 0.97 -3.10 -15.32
C GLY A 111 0.64 -1.67 -15.67
N ALA A 112 1.13 -0.72 -14.89
CA ALA A 112 0.94 0.71 -15.13
C ALA A 112 2.01 1.52 -14.38
N LYS A 113 2.02 2.83 -14.62
CA LYS A 113 2.85 3.79 -13.91
C LYS A 113 2.07 4.36 -12.73
N SER A 114 1.83 3.55 -11.71
CA SER A 114 0.98 3.93 -10.60
C SER A 114 1.42 3.29 -9.28
N VAL A 115 1.22 4.05 -8.20
CA VAL A 115 1.32 3.61 -6.82
C VAL A 115 0.10 4.10 -6.05
N PHE A 116 -0.26 3.38 -4.99
CA PHE A 116 -1.43 3.72 -4.19
C PHE A 116 -1.19 3.41 -2.71
N ALA A 117 -1.88 4.13 -1.84
CA ALA A 117 -1.85 3.89 -0.41
C ALA A 117 -3.24 3.62 0.13
N LEU A 118 -3.38 2.53 0.88
CA LEU A 118 -4.63 2.10 1.49
C LEU A 118 -4.48 2.06 3.01
N ASP A 119 -5.49 2.54 3.72
CA ASP A 119 -5.65 2.35 5.16
C ASP A 119 -6.24 0.95 5.41
N VAL A 120 -5.40 0.03 5.84
CA VAL A 120 -5.78 -1.35 6.17
C VAL A 120 -5.78 -1.61 7.68
N THR A 121 -6.02 -0.56 8.46
CA THR A 121 -6.11 -0.64 9.93
C THR A 121 -7.27 -1.54 10.34
N SER A 122 -8.43 -1.40 9.71
CA SER A 122 -9.55 -2.33 9.85
C SER A 122 -9.39 -3.52 8.90
N THR A 123 -9.64 -4.72 9.40
CA THR A 123 -9.59 -5.96 8.59
C THR A 123 -10.97 -6.55 8.35
N VAL A 124 -12.03 -5.86 8.77
CA VAL A 124 -13.41 -6.32 8.62
C VAL A 124 -14.25 -5.44 7.69
N SER A 125 -13.79 -4.24 7.39
CA SER A 125 -14.50 -3.32 6.50
C SER A 125 -13.50 -2.55 5.64
N PHE A 126 -13.80 -2.46 4.36
CA PHE A 126 -13.06 -1.65 3.39
C PHE A 126 -14.05 -0.90 2.49
N ASN A 127 -13.82 0.37 2.30
CA ASN A 127 -14.63 1.24 1.44
C ASN A 127 -13.76 2.38 0.88
N THR A 128 -14.34 3.29 0.14
CA THR A 128 -13.60 4.37 -0.52
C THR A 128 -12.84 5.29 0.44
N SER A 129 -13.27 5.44 1.70
CA SER A 129 -12.55 6.23 2.70
C SER A 129 -11.22 5.60 3.14
N ASN A 130 -11.01 4.33 2.83
CA ASN A 130 -9.77 3.62 3.08
C ASN A 130 -8.70 3.87 2.00
N ILE A 131 -9.08 4.44 0.85
CA ILE A 131 -8.15 4.84 -0.20
C ILE A 131 -7.56 6.19 0.22
N LEU A 132 -6.32 6.18 0.68
CA LEU A 132 -5.66 7.41 1.12
C LEU A 132 -5.30 8.28 -0.07
N TRP A 133 -4.71 7.68 -1.09
CA TRP A 133 -4.39 8.31 -2.37
C TRP A 133 -3.99 7.27 -3.42
N GLU A 134 -4.14 7.66 -4.67
CA GLU A 134 -3.52 7.05 -5.84
C GLU A 134 -2.65 8.10 -6.53
N PHE A 135 -1.52 7.68 -7.08
CA PHE A 135 -0.56 8.54 -7.74
C PHE A 135 -0.16 7.89 -9.07
N ASP A 136 -0.65 8.47 -10.16
CA ASP A 136 -0.49 7.97 -11.53
C ASP A 136 -0.36 9.11 -12.57
N ASP A 137 -0.48 10.37 -12.13
CA ASP A 137 -0.53 11.56 -12.99
C ASP A 137 0.81 12.33 -13.00
N ASP A 138 1.94 11.62 -12.94
CA ASP A 138 3.25 12.24 -13.04
C ASP A 138 4.00 11.71 -14.26
N ALA A 139 4.34 12.61 -15.20
CA ALA A 139 5.13 12.28 -16.38
C ALA A 139 6.51 11.68 -16.02
N ASP A 140 6.97 11.92 -14.80
CA ASP A 140 8.25 11.45 -14.29
C ASP A 140 8.17 10.07 -13.63
N LEU A 141 6.95 9.57 -13.35
CA LEU A 141 6.77 8.22 -12.83
C LEU A 141 6.92 7.20 -13.96
N GLY A 142 7.82 6.24 -13.77
CA GLY A 142 7.99 5.08 -14.63
C GLY A 142 7.20 3.87 -14.12
N PHE A 143 7.42 2.72 -14.72
CA PHE A 143 6.85 1.45 -14.24
C PHE A 143 7.39 1.11 -12.84
N THR A 144 6.49 0.94 -11.89
CA THR A 144 6.76 0.89 -10.45
C THR A 144 7.14 -0.51 -9.95
N ILE A 145 8.13 -1.12 -10.62
CA ILE A 145 8.63 -2.47 -10.30
C ILE A 145 9.50 -2.53 -9.05
N SER A 146 10.00 -1.41 -8.58
CA SER A 146 10.85 -1.34 -7.39
C SER A 146 10.02 -1.30 -6.11
N LYS A 147 10.61 -1.77 -5.00
CA LYS A 147 9.95 -1.76 -3.69
C LYS A 147 9.94 -0.36 -3.10
N SER A 148 8.77 0.10 -2.70
CA SER A 148 8.57 1.35 -1.96
C SER A 148 8.82 1.17 -0.45
N ALA A 149 8.88 2.26 0.31
CA ALA A 149 9.03 2.22 1.76
C ALA A 149 8.16 3.28 2.46
N ILE A 150 7.72 2.95 3.66
CA ILE A 150 7.02 3.87 4.57
C ILE A 150 8.05 4.33 5.60
N VAL A 151 8.29 5.64 5.68
CA VAL A 151 9.31 6.20 6.56
C VAL A 151 8.82 7.43 7.30
N ARG A 152 9.41 7.68 8.47
CA ARG A 152 9.25 8.93 9.22
C ARG A 152 10.46 9.81 9.00
N LEU A 153 10.24 11.02 8.54
CA LEU A 153 11.29 12.03 8.36
C LEU A 153 11.67 12.68 9.71
N SER A 154 12.83 13.30 9.74
CA SER A 154 13.33 14.03 10.93
C SER A 154 12.41 15.18 11.38
N ASN A 155 11.67 15.78 10.45
CA ASN A 155 10.66 16.80 10.73
C ASN A 155 9.33 16.25 11.29
N GLY A 156 9.24 14.94 11.55
CA GLY A 156 8.06 14.29 12.11
C GLY A 156 7.02 13.83 11.09
N LYS A 157 7.16 14.16 9.81
CA LYS A 157 6.20 13.75 8.78
C LYS A 157 6.43 12.28 8.39
N TRP A 158 5.34 11.56 8.19
CA TRP A 158 5.33 10.24 7.60
C TRP A 158 5.15 10.35 6.09
N VAL A 159 5.96 9.62 5.34
CA VAL A 159 5.97 9.67 3.88
C VAL A 159 6.13 8.29 3.26
N ALA A 160 5.63 8.15 2.04
CA ALA A 160 5.98 7.04 1.15
C ALA A 160 7.20 7.46 0.33
N LEU A 161 8.26 6.65 0.39
CA LEU A 161 9.38 6.74 -0.56
C LEU A 161 9.07 5.80 -1.71
N VAL A 162 8.88 6.38 -2.90
CA VAL A 162 8.57 5.63 -4.12
C VAL A 162 9.71 5.85 -5.09
N PRO A 163 10.41 4.79 -5.52
CA PRO A 163 11.39 4.91 -6.59
C PRO A 163 10.69 5.30 -7.89
N ASN A 164 11.33 6.11 -8.73
CA ASN A 164 10.75 6.61 -9.98
C ASN A 164 10.28 5.51 -10.96
N GLY A 165 10.84 4.31 -10.83
CA GLY A 165 10.47 3.21 -11.71
C GLY A 165 11.22 3.18 -13.04
N TYR A 166 10.98 2.12 -13.80
CA TYR A 166 11.61 1.90 -15.10
C TYR A 166 11.04 2.83 -16.17
N GLY A 167 11.93 3.44 -16.95
CA GLY A 167 11.55 4.38 -18.01
C GLY A 167 11.20 5.78 -17.52
N SER A 168 11.49 6.12 -16.28
CA SER A 168 11.45 7.51 -15.79
C SER A 168 12.65 8.29 -16.30
N SER A 169 12.44 9.58 -16.59
CA SER A 169 13.51 10.51 -17.04
C SER A 169 14.10 11.34 -15.91
N LYS A 170 13.56 11.29 -14.69
CA LYS A 170 13.96 12.11 -13.54
C LYS A 170 14.14 11.36 -12.23
N SER A 171 14.61 12.04 -11.20
CA SER A 171 14.96 11.47 -9.89
C SER A 171 13.87 11.71 -8.82
N PHE A 172 13.41 10.63 -8.20
CA PHE A 172 12.64 10.44 -6.95
C PHE A 172 11.50 11.39 -6.58
N PRO A 173 10.23 11.03 -6.79
CA PRO A 173 9.13 11.61 -6.05
C PRO A 173 9.07 11.07 -4.60
N ILE A 174 8.94 11.97 -3.62
CA ILE A 174 8.55 11.67 -2.25
C ILE A 174 7.10 12.06 -2.08
N GLN A 175 6.22 11.10 -1.80
CA GLN A 175 4.82 11.38 -1.52
C GLN A 175 4.57 11.43 0.00
N SER A 176 3.88 12.47 0.45
CA SER A 176 3.42 12.57 1.83
C SER A 176 2.08 11.84 2.00
N PHE A 177 1.88 11.14 3.12
CA PHE A 177 0.57 10.57 3.47
C PHE A 177 -0.46 11.63 3.85
N ILE A 178 -0.02 12.87 4.09
CA ILE A 178 -0.88 14.00 4.39
C ILE A 178 -0.94 14.85 3.12
N LYS A 179 -2.10 14.89 2.46
CA LYS A 179 -2.37 15.97 1.52
C LYS A 179 -2.35 17.27 2.32
N GLY A 180 -1.39 18.15 2.02
CA GLY A 180 -1.28 19.50 2.57
C GLY A 180 -2.43 20.38 2.14
#